data_8cc2af833b71135a6e06b12d41650345
#
_entry.id   8cc2af833b71135a6e06b12d41650345
#
_cell.length_a   1.000
_cell.length_b   1.000
_cell.length_c   1.000
_cell.angle_alpha   90.00
_cell.angle_beta   90.00
_cell.angle_gamma   90.00
#
_symmetry.space_group_name_H-M   'P 1'
#
loop_
_entity.id
_entity.type
_entity.pdbx_description
1 polymer ?
#
loop_
_entity_poly.entity_id
_entity_poly.type
_entity_poly.pdbx_seq_one_letter_code
_entity_poly.pdbx_strand_id
1 'polypeptide(L)'
;MTTEAAKSKAPGDWPTLLKDNARTGGQGQHPVRSPERAVWQFRTGSSVRSAPILEDAILYVASVNGVLHALDAVTGTLKWKFQAAGRVYSTPSLSENRILFGCDDGKVYALDRHAGSKLWEAPTGAEVWASPVVRSGIVFFGGADARVYAVDAASGRTLWVEELGGRVYSTIYAAEQQLYLGCGDGKVYSLDPSSGRTMWSTPTGNGIDSSPAQAGDLLLIGSEDFWFYAMNTTTGEVRWKYETGLGIASSPAVSGDLAVIGSKDGFLYALDTQSGRLRWKAAVGEVVTAPPVIGDGVVCIQAGGTFALDGTTGKVVWRAAMAGAVQSVPVLAGDTIYLASLSGEVYALR
;
A
#
# COMPACT_ATOMS: atom_id res chain seq x y z
N MET A 1 -5.45 30.02 -23.54
CA MET A 1 -4.96 28.65 -23.19
C MET A 1 -3.96 28.82 -22.08
N THR A 2 -4.42 28.78 -20.85
CA THR A 2 -3.59 28.86 -19.65
C THR A 2 -3.21 27.41 -19.29
N THR A 3 -1.95 27.07 -19.52
CA THR A 3 -1.33 25.85 -19.04
C THR A 3 -1.36 25.88 -17.51
N GLU A 4 -2.21 25.07 -16.89
CA GLU A 4 -2.14 24.75 -15.47
C GLU A 4 -0.81 24.03 -15.23
N ALA A 5 0.15 24.76 -14.67
CA ALA A 5 1.40 24.19 -14.20
C ALA A 5 1.05 23.19 -13.09
N ALA A 6 1.35 21.92 -13.33
CA ALA A 6 1.30 20.88 -12.29
C ALA A 6 2.10 21.41 -11.08
N LYS A 7 1.41 21.71 -9.98
CA LYS A 7 2.04 22.02 -8.71
C LYS A 7 2.94 20.84 -8.35
N SER A 8 4.26 21.05 -8.33
CA SER A 8 5.20 20.07 -7.83
C SER A 8 4.80 19.75 -6.39
N LYS A 9 4.46 18.49 -6.12
CA LYS A 9 4.22 18.02 -4.76
C LYS A 9 5.44 18.33 -3.91
N ALA A 10 5.20 18.84 -2.70
CA ALA A 10 6.27 19.13 -1.75
C ALA A 10 7.08 17.83 -1.48
N PRO A 11 8.43 17.92 -1.35
CA PRO A 11 9.22 16.77 -0.97
C PRO A 11 8.74 16.21 0.37
N GLY A 12 8.33 14.95 0.41
CA GLY A 12 7.87 14.29 1.63
C GLY A 12 6.40 13.87 1.67
N ASP A 13 5.56 14.27 0.70
CA ASP A 13 4.17 13.82 0.65
C ASP A 13 4.06 12.32 0.37
N TRP A 14 3.12 11.65 1.05
CA TRP A 14 2.88 10.22 0.96
C TRP A 14 1.37 9.95 0.79
N PRO A 15 0.78 10.26 -0.39
CA PRO A 15 -0.67 10.33 -0.60
C PRO A 15 -1.36 8.98 -0.82
N THR A 16 -0.58 7.91 -1.02
CA THR A 16 -1.11 6.57 -1.29
C THR A 16 -0.26 5.49 -0.63
N LEU A 17 -0.74 4.24 -0.64
CA LEU A 17 0.06 3.10 -0.20
C LEU A 17 1.37 3.04 -1.00
N LEU A 18 2.50 2.93 -0.29
CA LEU A 18 3.84 2.94 -0.87
C LEU A 18 4.20 4.21 -1.68
N LYS A 19 3.63 5.38 -1.27
CA LYS A 19 3.91 6.73 -1.75
C LYS A 19 3.37 7.08 -3.14
N ASP A 20 3.33 6.18 -4.07
CA ASP A 20 2.85 6.43 -5.43
C ASP A 20 2.09 5.23 -6.01
N ASN A 21 1.36 5.46 -7.10
CA ASN A 21 0.63 4.41 -7.79
C ASN A 21 1.56 3.36 -8.42
N ALA A 22 2.85 3.68 -8.62
CA ALA A 22 3.85 2.75 -9.13
C ALA A 22 4.44 1.86 -8.03
N ARG A 23 4.10 2.10 -6.75
CA ARG A 23 4.59 1.35 -5.57
C ARG A 23 6.11 1.30 -5.50
N THR A 24 6.77 2.39 -5.90
CA THR A 24 8.23 2.50 -5.92
C THR A 24 8.83 2.63 -4.52
N GLY A 25 7.98 2.81 -3.50
CA GLY A 25 8.42 2.82 -2.11
C GLY A 25 9.12 4.08 -1.64
N GLY A 26 9.16 5.10 -2.48
CA GLY A 26 9.70 6.40 -2.13
C GLY A 26 11.15 6.63 -2.56
N GLN A 27 11.35 7.76 -3.21
CA GLN A 27 12.66 8.37 -3.44
C GLN A 27 12.71 9.63 -2.58
N GLY A 28 13.32 9.58 -1.42
CA GLY A 28 13.58 10.70 -0.53
C GLY A 28 15.05 11.09 -0.61
N GLN A 29 15.41 12.33 -0.28
CA GLN A 29 16.79 12.85 -0.39
C GLN A 29 17.56 12.82 0.93
N HIS A 30 17.16 11.99 1.91
CA HIS A 30 17.84 11.95 3.20
C HIS A 30 17.99 10.51 3.71
N PRO A 31 19.19 10.11 4.15
CA PRO A 31 19.39 8.78 4.71
C PRO A 31 18.49 8.59 5.92
N VAL A 32 17.74 7.49 5.92
CA VAL A 32 16.90 7.10 7.06
C VAL A 32 17.82 6.77 8.23
N ARG A 33 18.00 7.74 9.15
CA ARG A 33 18.81 7.56 10.36
C ARG A 33 18.01 6.80 11.42
N SER A 34 18.73 6.18 12.36
CA SER A 34 18.09 5.62 13.55
C SER A 34 17.32 6.73 14.28
N PRO A 35 16.02 6.56 14.52
CA PRO A 35 15.28 7.56 15.28
C PRO A 35 15.80 7.60 16.71
N GLU A 36 16.17 8.80 17.18
CA GLU A 36 16.72 9.01 18.53
C GLU A 36 15.61 9.22 19.57
N ARG A 37 14.46 9.77 19.13
CA ARG A 37 13.35 10.08 20.02
C ARG A 37 11.99 10.13 19.32
N ALA A 38 10.92 9.88 20.09
CA ALA A 38 9.58 10.23 19.66
C ALA A 38 9.40 11.76 19.79
N VAL A 39 8.97 12.41 18.70
CA VAL A 39 8.61 13.83 18.68
C VAL A 39 7.24 14.02 19.31
N TRP A 40 6.31 13.15 18.91
CA TRP A 40 4.96 13.08 19.50
C TRP A 40 4.39 11.67 19.37
N GLN A 41 3.34 11.43 20.14
CA GLN A 41 2.54 10.20 20.14
C GLN A 41 1.06 10.56 20.18
N PHE A 42 0.25 9.83 19.42
CA PHE A 42 -1.21 9.96 19.39
C PHE A 42 -1.86 8.59 19.59
N ARG A 43 -2.98 8.52 20.33
CA ARG A 43 -3.76 7.28 20.53
C ARG A 43 -5.04 7.31 19.73
N THR A 44 -5.22 6.35 18.83
CA THR A 44 -6.44 6.18 18.02
C THR A 44 -7.57 5.48 18.78
N GLY A 45 -7.24 4.84 19.90
CA GLY A 45 -8.18 4.05 20.70
C GLY A 45 -8.44 2.63 20.17
N SER A 46 -7.83 2.22 19.06
CA SER A 46 -7.92 0.88 18.49
C SER A 46 -6.74 0.58 17.59
N SER A 47 -6.53 -0.69 17.29
CA SER A 47 -5.49 -1.17 16.38
C SER A 47 -5.47 -0.42 15.06
N VAL A 48 -4.26 -0.09 14.56
CA VAL A 48 -4.04 0.47 13.23
C VAL A 48 -3.33 -0.58 12.38
N ARG A 49 -3.97 -1.01 11.30
CA ARG A 49 -3.43 -1.99 10.34
C ARG A 49 -3.17 -1.37 8.97
N SER A 50 -3.84 -0.26 8.67
CA SER A 50 -3.60 0.52 7.46
C SER A 50 -2.29 1.31 7.54
N ALA A 51 -1.69 1.60 6.40
CA ALA A 51 -0.60 2.57 6.36
C ALA A 51 -1.13 3.98 6.63
N PRO A 52 -0.44 4.80 7.42
CA PRO A 52 -0.68 6.23 7.41
C PRO A 52 -0.40 6.82 6.01
N ILE A 53 -1.04 7.94 5.70
CA ILE A 53 -0.69 8.73 4.51
C ILE A 53 -0.46 10.18 4.92
N LEU A 54 0.48 10.84 4.25
CA LEU A 54 0.89 12.21 4.55
C LEU A 54 0.77 13.09 3.32
N GLU A 55 0.05 14.20 3.46
CA GLU A 55 0.05 15.28 2.45
C GLU A 55 -0.26 16.62 3.13
N ASP A 56 0.37 17.70 2.69
CA ASP A 56 0.17 19.08 3.19
C ASP A 56 0.29 19.16 4.73
N ALA A 57 1.28 18.49 5.32
CA ALA A 57 1.50 18.39 6.76
C ALA A 57 0.30 17.84 7.56
N ILE A 58 -0.58 17.07 6.92
CA ILE A 58 -1.67 16.33 7.57
C ILE A 58 -1.38 14.83 7.44
N LEU A 59 -1.33 14.14 8.58
CA LEU A 59 -1.20 12.69 8.64
C LEU A 59 -2.58 12.06 8.83
N TYR A 60 -3.01 11.24 7.88
CA TYR A 60 -4.28 10.52 7.95
C TYR A 60 -4.03 9.08 8.38
N VAL A 61 -4.79 8.63 9.37
CA VAL A 61 -4.64 7.31 9.98
C VAL A 61 -6.02 6.68 10.18
N ALA A 62 -6.24 5.52 9.57
CA ALA A 62 -7.45 4.75 9.78
C ALA A 62 -7.23 3.64 10.83
N SER A 63 -8.19 3.44 11.70
CA SER A 63 -8.12 2.44 12.77
C SER A 63 -9.26 1.42 12.69
N VAL A 64 -9.01 0.24 13.25
CA VAL A 64 -9.91 -0.93 13.14
C VAL A 64 -11.28 -0.69 13.80
N ASN A 65 -11.43 0.30 14.70
CA ASN A 65 -12.74 0.71 15.21
C ASN A 65 -13.56 1.59 14.24
N GLY A 66 -13.10 1.72 12.99
CA GLY A 66 -13.82 2.46 11.96
C GLY A 66 -13.55 3.97 11.94
N VAL A 67 -12.57 4.46 12.69
CA VAL A 67 -12.27 5.89 12.74
C VAL A 67 -11.12 6.25 11.81
N LEU A 68 -11.35 7.21 10.93
CA LEU A 68 -10.32 7.91 10.20
C LEU A 68 -9.97 9.20 10.95
N HIS A 69 -8.69 9.36 11.30
CA HIS A 69 -8.15 10.53 12.00
C HIS A 69 -7.30 11.35 11.03
N ALA A 70 -7.43 12.67 11.09
CA ALA A 70 -6.49 13.61 10.47
C ALA A 70 -5.73 14.35 11.58
N LEU A 71 -4.43 14.19 11.58
CA LEU A 71 -3.53 14.74 12.59
C LEU A 71 -2.63 15.80 11.94
N ASP A 72 -2.29 16.82 12.68
CA ASP A 72 -1.19 17.71 12.30
C ASP A 72 0.11 16.92 12.38
N ALA A 73 0.83 16.79 11.27
CA ALA A 73 2.00 15.93 11.19
C ALA A 73 3.18 16.44 12.01
N VAL A 74 3.24 17.76 12.32
CA VAL A 74 4.32 18.36 13.09
C VAL A 74 4.10 18.19 14.60
N THR A 75 2.85 18.36 15.05
CA THR A 75 2.49 18.40 16.48
C THR A 75 1.78 17.16 16.99
N GLY A 76 1.24 16.31 16.11
CA GLY A 76 0.41 15.15 16.46
C GLY A 76 -1.00 15.53 16.95
N THR A 77 -1.41 16.80 16.86
CA THR A 77 -2.73 17.23 17.33
C THR A 77 -3.82 16.82 16.35
N LEU A 78 -4.96 16.38 16.89
CA LEU A 78 -6.13 16.01 16.09
C LEU A 78 -6.74 17.25 15.42
N LYS A 79 -6.86 17.23 14.09
CA LYS A 79 -7.57 18.24 13.29
C LYS A 79 -9.05 17.89 13.15
N TRP A 80 -9.33 16.67 12.72
CA TRP A 80 -10.67 16.12 12.64
C TRP A 80 -10.65 14.58 12.68
N LYS A 81 -11.80 13.99 12.92
CA LYS A 81 -12.02 12.55 12.80
C LYS A 81 -13.38 12.26 12.17
N PHE A 82 -13.46 11.14 11.48
CA PHE A 82 -14.70 10.61 10.89
C PHE A 82 -14.94 9.19 11.38
N GLN A 83 -16.18 8.84 11.75
CA GLN A 83 -16.59 7.51 12.15
C GLN A 83 -17.34 6.83 11.01
N ALA A 84 -16.77 5.77 10.43
CA ALA A 84 -17.47 4.86 9.52
C ALA A 84 -18.30 3.83 10.30
N ALA A 85 -19.22 3.14 9.62
CA ALA A 85 -20.11 2.18 10.26
C ALA A 85 -19.46 0.81 10.53
N GLY A 86 -18.33 0.51 9.88
CA GLY A 86 -17.56 -0.74 10.03
C GLY A 86 -16.08 -0.50 10.31
N ARG A 87 -15.32 -1.57 10.39
CA ARG A 87 -13.86 -1.53 10.57
C ARG A 87 -13.18 -0.99 9.32
N VAL A 88 -12.02 -0.34 9.48
CA VAL A 88 -11.20 0.12 8.35
C VAL A 88 -9.85 -0.60 8.38
N TYR A 89 -9.62 -1.42 7.37
CA TYR A 89 -8.34 -2.11 7.12
C TYR A 89 -7.60 -1.52 5.93
N SER A 90 -8.33 -0.90 5.01
CA SER A 90 -7.76 -0.28 3.82
C SER A 90 -6.87 0.91 4.19
N THR A 91 -5.78 1.09 3.46
CA THR A 91 -5.01 2.34 3.50
C THR A 91 -5.81 3.40 2.75
N PRO A 92 -6.03 4.58 3.35
CA PRO A 92 -6.65 5.68 2.64
C PRO A 92 -5.86 6.11 1.41
N SER A 93 -6.51 6.75 0.45
CA SER A 93 -5.85 7.40 -0.68
C SER A 93 -6.40 8.81 -0.88
N LEU A 94 -5.56 9.68 -1.47
CA LEU A 94 -5.91 11.08 -1.70
C LEU A 94 -6.11 11.34 -3.20
N SER A 95 -7.11 12.13 -3.51
CA SER A 95 -7.36 12.64 -4.85
C SER A 95 -7.93 14.05 -4.76
N GLU A 96 -7.18 15.03 -5.23
CA GLU A 96 -7.54 16.44 -5.13
C GLU A 96 -7.91 16.83 -3.68
N ASN A 97 -9.16 17.25 -3.47
CA ASN A 97 -9.68 17.62 -2.15
C ASN A 97 -10.38 16.45 -1.41
N ARG A 98 -10.15 15.21 -1.80
CA ARG A 98 -10.82 14.02 -1.26
C ARG A 98 -9.86 13.06 -0.62
N ILE A 99 -10.33 12.42 0.46
CA ILE A 99 -9.72 11.24 1.04
C ILE A 99 -10.70 10.07 0.91
N LEU A 100 -10.20 8.94 0.39
CA LEU A 100 -10.99 7.75 0.08
C LEU A 100 -10.48 6.56 0.88
N PHE A 101 -11.38 5.72 1.36
CA PHE A 101 -11.03 4.47 2.04
C PHE A 101 -12.16 3.44 1.93
N GLY A 102 -11.79 2.16 1.94
CA GLY A 102 -12.71 1.03 2.01
C GLY A 102 -13.04 0.66 3.44
N CYS A 103 -14.20 0.06 3.67
CA CYS A 103 -14.71 -0.28 4.99
C CYS A 103 -15.37 -1.66 5.01
N ASP A 104 -15.37 -2.32 6.18
CA ASP A 104 -16.03 -3.61 6.42
C ASP A 104 -17.56 -3.56 6.29
N ASP A 105 -18.15 -2.37 6.31
CA ASP A 105 -19.59 -2.21 6.09
C ASP A 105 -20.00 -2.34 4.61
N GLY A 106 -19.07 -2.75 3.75
CA GLY A 106 -19.30 -2.94 2.33
C GLY A 106 -19.39 -1.64 1.55
N LYS A 107 -18.61 -0.62 1.94
CA LYS A 107 -18.59 0.67 1.25
C LYS A 107 -17.20 1.21 1.04
N VAL A 108 -17.05 2.01 -0.01
CA VAL A 108 -15.98 2.98 -0.14
C VAL A 108 -16.53 4.36 0.20
N TYR A 109 -15.82 5.08 1.06
CA TYR A 109 -16.15 6.43 1.47
C TYR A 109 -15.22 7.43 0.80
N ALA A 110 -15.78 8.60 0.46
CA ALA A 110 -15.02 9.79 0.12
C ALA A 110 -15.40 10.93 1.08
N LEU A 111 -14.40 11.54 1.69
CA LEU A 111 -14.57 12.69 2.56
C LEU A 111 -13.82 13.89 1.98
N ASP A 112 -14.26 15.09 2.33
CA ASP A 112 -13.42 16.29 2.21
C ASP A 112 -12.20 16.14 3.10
N ARG A 113 -11.00 16.19 2.53
CA ARG A 113 -9.77 15.92 3.27
C ARG A 113 -9.41 16.97 4.33
N HIS A 114 -9.94 18.19 4.22
CA HIS A 114 -9.66 19.26 5.16
C HIS A 114 -10.70 19.34 6.28
N ALA A 115 -12.00 19.12 5.95
CA ALA A 115 -13.10 19.19 6.90
C ALA A 115 -13.49 17.82 7.51
N GLY A 116 -13.11 16.69 6.89
CA GLY A 116 -13.53 15.36 7.32
C GLY A 116 -15.02 15.07 7.08
N SER A 117 -15.75 15.94 6.36
CA SER A 117 -17.15 15.73 6.04
C SER A 117 -17.32 14.75 4.89
N LYS A 118 -18.32 13.86 5.00
CA LYS A 118 -18.62 12.89 3.94
C LYS A 118 -19.13 13.59 2.69
N LEU A 119 -18.50 13.32 1.54
CA LEU A 119 -18.92 13.79 0.23
C LEU A 119 -19.84 12.77 -0.44
N TRP A 120 -19.41 11.51 -0.46
CA TRP A 120 -20.19 10.40 -1.01
C TRP A 120 -19.77 9.06 -0.39
N GLU A 121 -20.57 8.04 -0.62
CA GLU A 121 -20.26 6.63 -0.37
C GLU A 121 -20.70 5.78 -1.55
N ALA A 122 -19.92 4.75 -1.89
CA ALA A 122 -20.22 3.80 -2.95
C ALA A 122 -20.37 2.40 -2.33
N PRO A 123 -21.58 1.78 -2.42
CA PRO A 123 -21.83 0.46 -1.85
C PRO A 123 -21.23 -0.65 -2.73
N THR A 124 -20.85 -1.75 -2.07
CA THR A 124 -20.41 -3.02 -2.67
C THR A 124 -21.24 -4.19 -2.14
N GLY A 125 -20.95 -5.41 -2.58
CA GLY A 125 -21.64 -6.61 -2.10
C GLY A 125 -21.09 -7.19 -0.79
N ALA A 126 -19.89 -6.81 -0.38
CA ALA A 126 -19.20 -7.27 0.84
C ALA A 126 -18.12 -6.29 1.28
N GLU A 127 -17.31 -6.67 2.27
CA GLU A 127 -16.24 -5.85 2.87
C GLU A 127 -15.23 -5.36 1.81
N VAL A 128 -14.72 -4.14 1.98
CA VAL A 128 -13.68 -3.55 1.15
C VAL A 128 -12.39 -3.39 1.96
N TRP A 129 -11.46 -4.34 1.82
CA TRP A 129 -10.15 -4.30 2.47
C TRP A 129 -9.06 -3.77 1.55
N ALA A 130 -9.25 -3.93 0.24
CA ALA A 130 -8.35 -3.32 -0.74
C ALA A 130 -8.32 -1.80 -0.59
N SER A 131 -7.13 -1.22 -0.71
CA SER A 131 -7.00 0.24 -0.70
C SER A 131 -7.50 0.81 -2.03
N PRO A 132 -8.37 1.84 -2.02
CA PRO A 132 -8.80 2.49 -3.25
C PRO A 132 -7.61 3.14 -3.96
N VAL A 133 -7.61 3.11 -5.28
CA VAL A 133 -6.60 3.78 -6.11
C VAL A 133 -7.29 4.74 -7.05
N VAL A 134 -6.77 5.95 -7.15
CA VAL A 134 -7.36 6.99 -8.01
C VAL A 134 -6.45 7.25 -9.21
N ARG A 135 -7.03 7.18 -10.41
CA ARG A 135 -6.38 7.57 -11.65
C ARG A 135 -7.35 8.23 -12.62
N SER A 136 -6.94 9.36 -13.18
CA SER A 136 -7.73 10.08 -14.21
C SER A 136 -9.20 10.32 -13.80
N GLY A 137 -9.45 10.66 -12.53
CA GLY A 137 -10.79 10.94 -12.03
C GLY A 137 -11.65 9.68 -11.76
N ILE A 138 -11.05 8.49 -11.83
CA ILE A 138 -11.73 7.20 -11.55
C ILE A 138 -11.08 6.57 -10.31
N VAL A 139 -11.92 6.05 -9.41
CA VAL A 139 -11.50 5.27 -8.24
C VAL A 139 -11.68 3.79 -8.56
N PHE A 140 -10.61 3.02 -8.44
CA PHE A 140 -10.61 1.56 -8.63
C PHE A 140 -10.38 0.88 -7.28
N PHE A 141 -11.14 -0.19 -7.01
CA PHE A 141 -10.97 -0.99 -5.80
C PHE A 141 -11.57 -2.40 -5.97
N GLY A 142 -11.07 -3.34 -5.17
CA GLY A 142 -11.60 -4.69 -5.08
C GLY A 142 -12.44 -4.89 -3.83
N GLY A 143 -13.37 -5.85 -3.86
CA GLY A 143 -14.21 -6.26 -2.75
C GLY A 143 -14.05 -7.73 -2.38
N ALA A 144 -14.47 -8.09 -1.18
CA ALA A 144 -14.56 -9.47 -0.72
C ALA A 144 -15.68 -10.25 -1.47
N ASP A 145 -16.56 -9.56 -2.17
CA ASP A 145 -17.60 -10.09 -3.04
C ASP A 145 -17.12 -10.59 -4.41
N ALA A 146 -15.80 -10.74 -4.56
CA ALA A 146 -15.15 -11.18 -5.80
C ALA A 146 -15.30 -10.20 -6.97
N ARG A 147 -15.47 -8.91 -6.69
CA ARG A 147 -15.69 -7.88 -7.71
C ARG A 147 -14.63 -6.80 -7.67
N VAL A 148 -14.36 -6.26 -8.86
CA VAL A 148 -13.60 -5.02 -9.06
C VAL A 148 -14.56 -3.93 -9.48
N TYR A 149 -14.41 -2.79 -8.88
CA TYR A 149 -15.27 -1.62 -9.10
C TYR A 149 -14.47 -0.46 -9.67
N ALA A 150 -15.08 0.27 -10.59
CA ALA A 150 -14.67 1.61 -10.97
C ALA A 150 -15.80 2.59 -10.69
N VAL A 151 -15.49 3.64 -9.95
CA VAL A 151 -16.46 4.69 -9.65
C VAL A 151 -15.88 6.06 -10.01
N ASP A 152 -16.74 6.97 -10.39
CA ASP A 152 -16.36 8.37 -10.63
C ASP A 152 -15.89 9.03 -9.32
N ALA A 153 -14.70 9.58 -9.30
CA ALA A 153 -14.08 10.11 -8.10
C ALA A 153 -14.79 11.36 -7.53
N ALA A 154 -15.52 12.09 -8.36
CA ALA A 154 -16.23 13.29 -7.93
C ALA A 154 -17.57 12.96 -7.25
N SER A 155 -18.29 11.96 -7.76
CA SER A 155 -19.66 11.66 -7.38
C SER A 155 -19.87 10.31 -6.68
N GLY A 156 -18.89 9.39 -6.74
CA GLY A 156 -19.05 8.00 -6.27
C GLY A 156 -19.94 7.14 -7.16
N ARG A 157 -20.40 7.65 -8.31
CA ARG A 157 -21.25 6.90 -9.24
C ARG A 157 -20.47 5.76 -9.87
N THR A 158 -20.99 4.54 -9.81
CA THR A 158 -20.41 3.36 -10.44
C THR A 158 -20.34 3.55 -11.97
N LEU A 159 -19.18 3.34 -12.52
CA LEU A 159 -18.89 3.36 -13.96
C LEU A 159 -18.99 1.96 -14.55
N TRP A 160 -18.33 1.01 -13.91
CA TRP A 160 -18.40 -0.41 -14.24
C TRP A 160 -18.09 -1.29 -13.03
N VAL A 161 -18.48 -2.55 -13.11
CA VAL A 161 -18.18 -3.62 -12.16
C VAL A 161 -17.79 -4.85 -12.95
N GLU A 162 -16.70 -5.51 -12.58
CA GLU A 162 -16.23 -6.77 -13.15
C GLU A 162 -16.22 -7.84 -12.07
N GLU A 163 -16.79 -9.02 -12.35
CA GLU A 163 -16.79 -10.16 -11.45
C GLU A 163 -15.64 -11.10 -11.75
N LEU A 164 -14.85 -11.44 -10.72
CA LEU A 164 -13.71 -12.34 -10.81
C LEU A 164 -14.00 -13.67 -10.10
N GLY A 165 -13.01 -14.58 -10.09
CA GLY A 165 -13.17 -15.92 -9.49
C GLY A 165 -13.06 -15.98 -7.97
N GLY A 166 -12.69 -14.90 -7.30
CA GLY A 166 -12.47 -14.87 -5.85
C GLY A 166 -12.33 -13.46 -5.30
N ARG A 167 -12.26 -13.35 -3.97
CA ARG A 167 -12.10 -12.07 -3.27
C ARG A 167 -10.90 -11.27 -3.78
N VAL A 168 -11.01 -9.94 -3.78
CA VAL A 168 -9.95 -9.03 -4.19
C VAL A 168 -9.53 -8.19 -3.00
N TYR A 169 -8.46 -8.63 -2.30
CA TYR A 169 -7.82 -7.90 -1.19
C TYR A 169 -6.58 -7.14 -1.65
N SER A 170 -5.99 -7.57 -2.76
CA SER A 170 -4.92 -6.86 -3.43
C SER A 170 -5.33 -5.44 -3.78
N THR A 171 -4.49 -4.47 -3.44
CA THR A 171 -4.66 -3.11 -3.97
C THR A 171 -4.30 -3.10 -5.44
N ILE A 172 -5.16 -2.52 -6.26
CA ILE A 172 -4.98 -2.46 -7.71
C ILE A 172 -3.78 -1.55 -8.05
N TYR A 173 -2.92 -2.00 -8.95
CA TYR A 173 -1.95 -1.14 -9.61
C TYR A 173 -2.59 -0.56 -10.88
N ALA A 174 -2.84 0.76 -10.87
CA ALA A 174 -3.46 1.44 -11.99
C ALA A 174 -2.40 2.06 -12.92
N ALA A 175 -1.99 1.32 -13.95
CA ALA A 175 -1.17 1.83 -15.04
C ALA A 175 -2.01 2.68 -16.02
N GLU A 176 -1.36 3.26 -17.04
CA GLU A 176 -2.04 4.14 -17.98
C GLU A 176 -3.12 3.44 -18.80
N GLN A 177 -2.84 2.24 -19.26
CA GLN A 177 -3.71 1.48 -20.16
C GLN A 177 -4.23 0.17 -19.54
N GLN A 178 -3.81 -0.18 -18.33
CA GLN A 178 -4.14 -1.45 -17.71
C GLN A 178 -4.22 -1.31 -16.18
N LEU A 179 -5.13 -2.07 -15.59
CA LEU A 179 -5.18 -2.30 -14.15
C LEU A 179 -4.61 -3.69 -13.87
N TYR A 180 -3.78 -3.82 -12.85
CA TYR A 180 -3.24 -5.10 -12.43
C TYR A 180 -3.61 -5.40 -10.99
N LEU A 181 -3.97 -6.65 -10.70
CA LEU A 181 -4.33 -7.10 -9.36
C LEU A 181 -4.10 -8.59 -9.16
N GLY A 182 -3.91 -8.98 -7.91
CA GLY A 182 -4.01 -10.36 -7.46
C GLY A 182 -5.41 -10.69 -6.98
N CYS A 183 -5.83 -11.94 -7.12
CA CYS A 183 -7.13 -12.40 -6.74
C CYS A 183 -7.04 -13.67 -5.85
N GLY A 184 -7.99 -13.82 -4.93
CA GLY A 184 -8.08 -14.98 -4.06
C GLY A 184 -8.38 -16.30 -4.77
N ASP A 185 -8.73 -16.26 -6.07
CA ASP A 185 -8.87 -17.44 -6.93
C ASP A 185 -7.52 -17.98 -7.44
N GLY A 186 -6.42 -17.37 -7.04
CA GLY A 186 -5.07 -17.76 -7.44
C GLY A 186 -4.64 -17.26 -8.80
N LYS A 187 -5.25 -16.19 -9.31
CA LYS A 187 -4.84 -15.57 -10.57
C LYS A 187 -4.40 -14.13 -10.40
N VAL A 188 -3.45 -13.73 -11.23
CA VAL A 188 -3.14 -12.33 -11.51
C VAL A 188 -3.96 -11.91 -12.72
N TYR A 189 -4.63 -10.78 -12.60
CA TYR A 189 -5.45 -10.21 -13.67
C TYR A 189 -4.88 -8.89 -14.18
N SER A 190 -5.07 -8.69 -15.48
CA SER A 190 -5.01 -7.37 -16.11
C SER A 190 -6.38 -7.02 -16.66
N LEU A 191 -6.87 -5.83 -16.30
CA LEU A 191 -8.18 -5.32 -16.75
C LEU A 191 -8.00 -4.03 -17.56
N ASP A 192 -8.89 -3.80 -18.50
CA ASP A 192 -9.04 -2.52 -19.19
C ASP A 192 -9.65 -1.48 -18.23
N PRO A 193 -9.00 -0.33 -17.97
CA PRO A 193 -9.49 0.64 -16.99
C PRO A 193 -10.80 1.33 -17.40
N SER A 194 -11.13 1.36 -18.68
CA SER A 194 -12.34 2.02 -19.19
C SER A 194 -13.60 1.15 -19.12
N SER A 195 -13.44 -0.18 -19.24
CA SER A 195 -14.55 -1.13 -19.34
C SER A 195 -14.57 -2.19 -18.26
N GLY A 196 -13.48 -2.38 -17.51
CA GLY A 196 -13.31 -3.47 -16.56
C GLY A 196 -13.00 -4.83 -17.20
N ARG A 197 -13.07 -4.95 -18.52
CA ARG A 197 -12.89 -6.23 -19.21
C ARG A 197 -11.49 -6.81 -18.96
N THR A 198 -11.44 -8.10 -18.63
CA THR A 198 -10.18 -8.84 -18.52
C THR A 198 -9.43 -8.85 -19.85
N MET A 199 -8.19 -8.35 -19.85
CA MET A 199 -7.28 -8.37 -20.97
C MET A 199 -6.46 -9.66 -20.98
N TRP A 200 -5.94 -10.05 -19.83
CA TRP A 200 -5.31 -11.34 -19.59
C TRP A 200 -5.45 -11.76 -18.13
N SER A 201 -5.31 -13.06 -17.88
CA SER A 201 -5.18 -13.59 -16.53
C SER A 201 -4.17 -14.73 -16.52
N THR A 202 -3.32 -14.78 -15.47
CA THR A 202 -2.28 -15.79 -15.32
C THR A 202 -2.46 -16.52 -14.01
N PRO A 203 -2.62 -17.86 -14.02
CA PRO A 203 -2.79 -18.62 -12.79
C PRO A 203 -1.47 -18.76 -12.02
N THR A 204 -1.58 -18.76 -10.68
CA THR A 204 -0.57 -19.17 -9.73
C THR A 204 -1.06 -20.41 -8.98
N GLY A 205 -0.26 -20.95 -8.06
CA GLY A 205 -0.64 -22.17 -7.32
C GLY A 205 -1.58 -21.95 -6.12
N ASN A 206 -1.80 -20.70 -5.70
CA ASN A 206 -2.65 -20.37 -4.55
C ASN A 206 -3.14 -18.92 -4.62
N GLY A 207 -4.03 -18.51 -3.69
CA GLY A 207 -4.57 -17.17 -3.61
C GLY A 207 -3.52 -16.07 -3.50
N ILE A 208 -3.87 -14.86 -3.93
CA ILE A 208 -2.96 -13.71 -4.00
C ILE A 208 -3.57 -12.56 -3.21
N ASP A 209 -2.96 -12.27 -2.05
CA ASP A 209 -3.28 -11.10 -1.22
C ASP A 209 -2.25 -9.95 -1.43
N SER A 210 -1.07 -10.27 -1.98
CA SER A 210 -0.05 -9.32 -2.38
C SER A 210 -0.58 -8.35 -3.45
N SER A 211 -0.21 -7.09 -3.33
CA SER A 211 -0.52 -6.09 -4.36
C SER A 211 0.64 -5.99 -5.35
N PRO A 212 0.37 -5.87 -6.66
CA PRO A 212 1.43 -5.83 -7.65
C PRO A 212 2.22 -4.52 -7.64
N ALA A 213 3.48 -4.59 -8.08
CA ALA A 213 4.32 -3.44 -8.42
C ALA A 213 4.88 -3.60 -9.82
N GLN A 214 5.19 -2.49 -10.50
CA GLN A 214 5.74 -2.52 -11.86
C GLN A 214 7.22 -2.12 -11.86
N ALA A 215 8.02 -2.86 -12.65
CA ALA A 215 9.42 -2.60 -12.94
C ALA A 215 9.65 -2.69 -14.45
N GLY A 216 9.61 -1.55 -15.15
CA GLY A 216 9.67 -1.53 -16.61
C GLY A 216 8.47 -2.24 -17.25
N ASP A 217 8.74 -3.28 -18.05
CA ASP A 217 7.73 -4.13 -18.68
C ASP A 217 7.33 -5.35 -17.83
N LEU A 218 7.78 -5.41 -16.58
CA LEU A 218 7.49 -6.50 -15.65
C LEU A 218 6.54 -6.06 -14.55
N LEU A 219 5.56 -6.90 -14.28
CA LEU A 219 4.68 -6.87 -13.13
C LEU A 219 5.21 -7.85 -12.08
N LEU A 220 5.50 -7.35 -10.89
CA LEU A 220 6.05 -8.12 -9.76
C LEU A 220 4.95 -8.36 -8.74
N ILE A 221 4.75 -9.61 -8.30
CA ILE A 221 3.70 -9.97 -7.35
C ILE A 221 4.06 -11.25 -6.58
N GLY A 222 3.73 -11.27 -5.28
CA GLY A 222 3.84 -12.47 -4.45
C GLY A 222 2.56 -13.29 -4.43
N SER A 223 2.67 -14.61 -4.20
CA SER A 223 1.54 -15.51 -4.04
C SER A 223 1.69 -16.36 -2.77
N GLU A 224 0.57 -16.84 -2.25
CA GLU A 224 0.54 -17.78 -1.12
C GLU A 224 1.06 -19.18 -1.51
N ASP A 225 1.38 -19.41 -2.78
CA ASP A 225 2.05 -20.61 -3.29
C ASP A 225 3.58 -20.61 -3.12
N PHE A 226 4.12 -19.64 -2.37
CA PHE A 226 5.53 -19.45 -2.02
C PHE A 226 6.38 -18.80 -3.13
N TRP A 227 5.80 -18.51 -4.29
CA TRP A 227 6.52 -17.93 -5.41
C TRP A 227 6.33 -16.40 -5.49
N PHE A 228 7.42 -15.71 -5.74
CA PHE A 228 7.45 -14.34 -6.20
C PHE A 228 7.58 -14.34 -7.72
N TYR A 229 6.61 -13.78 -8.41
CA TYR A 229 6.49 -13.79 -9.86
C TYR A 229 6.87 -12.46 -10.47
N ALA A 230 7.51 -12.53 -11.65
CA ALA A 230 7.61 -11.43 -12.59
C ALA A 230 6.93 -11.84 -13.90
N MET A 231 5.96 -11.07 -14.31
CA MET A 231 5.14 -11.31 -15.49
C MET A 231 5.27 -10.15 -16.47
N ASN A 232 5.23 -10.41 -17.74
CA ASN A 232 5.16 -9.37 -18.76
C ASN A 232 3.85 -8.60 -18.62
N THR A 233 3.90 -7.26 -18.52
CA THR A 233 2.73 -6.41 -18.29
C THR A 233 1.69 -6.50 -19.40
N THR A 234 2.12 -6.72 -20.65
CA THR A 234 1.21 -6.76 -21.82
C THR A 234 0.55 -8.12 -22.00
N THR A 235 1.30 -9.21 -21.78
CA THR A 235 0.84 -10.57 -22.10
C THR A 235 0.48 -11.42 -20.89
N GLY A 236 0.93 -11.05 -19.69
CA GLY A 236 0.79 -11.86 -18.49
C GLY A 236 1.75 -13.06 -18.42
N GLU A 237 2.61 -13.24 -19.43
CA GLU A 237 3.57 -14.34 -19.45
C GLU A 237 4.58 -14.23 -18.32
N VAL A 238 4.80 -15.33 -17.56
CA VAL A 238 5.81 -15.41 -16.52
C VAL A 238 7.20 -15.39 -17.16
N ARG A 239 7.98 -14.35 -16.83
CA ARG A 239 9.36 -14.17 -17.26
C ARG A 239 10.34 -14.88 -16.34
N TRP A 240 10.13 -14.73 -15.05
CA TRP A 240 10.85 -15.44 -14.01
C TRP A 240 9.99 -15.59 -12.76
N LYS A 241 10.37 -16.50 -11.89
CA LYS A 241 9.82 -16.63 -10.56
C LYS A 241 10.91 -17.07 -9.57
N TYR A 242 10.75 -16.68 -8.31
CA TYR A 242 11.67 -17.00 -7.22
C TYR A 242 10.91 -17.64 -6.07
N GLU A 243 11.40 -18.77 -5.55
CA GLU A 243 10.76 -19.51 -4.47
C GLU A 243 11.25 -19.01 -3.11
N THR A 244 10.30 -18.72 -2.20
CA THR A 244 10.55 -18.40 -0.78
C THR A 244 10.21 -19.61 0.08
N GLY A 245 10.52 -19.54 1.40
CA GLY A 245 10.26 -20.67 2.30
C GLY A 245 8.79 -20.86 2.65
N LEU A 246 7.95 -19.80 2.58
CA LEU A 246 6.52 -19.83 2.85
C LEU A 246 5.79 -18.79 1.95
N GLY A 247 4.46 -18.71 2.09
CA GLY A 247 3.60 -17.82 1.32
C GLY A 247 3.99 -16.34 1.41
N ILE A 248 3.64 -15.59 0.38
CA ILE A 248 3.95 -14.18 0.22
C ILE A 248 2.66 -13.37 0.20
N ALA A 249 2.29 -12.79 1.34
CA ALA A 249 1.20 -11.81 1.45
C ALA A 249 1.69 -10.35 1.33
N SER A 250 2.96 -10.12 1.61
CA SER A 250 3.60 -8.81 1.48
C SER A 250 3.57 -8.31 0.04
N SER A 251 3.38 -7.02 -0.17
CA SER A 251 3.49 -6.41 -1.51
C SER A 251 4.94 -5.98 -1.76
N PRO A 252 5.46 -6.13 -2.99
CA PRO A 252 6.83 -5.77 -3.30
C PRO A 252 7.05 -4.25 -3.30
N ALA A 253 8.22 -3.83 -2.85
CA ALA A 253 8.77 -2.50 -3.10
C ALA A 253 9.81 -2.59 -4.21
N VAL A 254 9.81 -1.60 -5.11
CA VAL A 254 10.71 -1.54 -6.25
C VAL A 254 11.46 -0.21 -6.26
N SER A 255 12.77 -0.24 -6.48
CA SER A 255 13.59 0.94 -6.68
C SER A 255 14.69 0.62 -7.70
N GLY A 256 14.58 1.19 -8.89
CA GLY A 256 15.47 0.89 -10.01
C GLY A 256 15.43 -0.60 -10.38
N ASP A 257 16.57 -1.26 -10.27
CA ASP A 257 16.76 -2.69 -10.55
C ASP A 257 16.60 -3.60 -9.31
N LEU A 258 16.18 -3.05 -8.17
CA LEU A 258 15.97 -3.75 -6.92
C LEU A 258 14.48 -3.96 -6.63
N ALA A 259 14.06 -5.21 -6.42
CA ALA A 259 12.77 -5.57 -5.86
C ALA A 259 12.97 -6.21 -4.48
N VAL A 260 12.24 -5.74 -3.48
CA VAL A 260 12.27 -6.31 -2.12
C VAL A 260 10.88 -6.81 -1.73
N ILE A 261 10.81 -8.04 -1.21
CA ILE A 261 9.58 -8.69 -0.78
C ILE A 261 9.77 -9.37 0.58
N GLY A 262 8.73 -9.34 1.40
CA GLY A 262 8.68 -10.10 2.64
C GLY A 262 7.95 -11.43 2.47
N SER A 263 8.36 -12.46 3.19
CA SER A 263 7.70 -13.76 3.22
C SER A 263 7.28 -14.14 4.64
N LYS A 264 6.27 -14.99 4.73
CA LYS A 264 5.81 -15.57 6.01
C LYS A 264 6.87 -16.44 6.68
N ASP A 265 7.96 -16.77 5.99
CA ASP A 265 9.12 -17.48 6.54
C ASP A 265 10.05 -16.62 7.41
N GLY A 266 9.72 -15.34 7.61
CA GLY A 266 10.47 -14.42 8.46
C GLY A 266 11.66 -13.75 7.78
N PHE A 267 11.74 -13.82 6.46
CA PHE A 267 12.81 -13.20 5.70
C PHE A 267 12.32 -12.11 4.75
N LEU A 268 13.21 -11.13 4.52
CA LEU A 268 13.18 -10.27 3.36
C LEU A 268 14.07 -10.87 2.26
N TYR A 269 13.59 -10.77 1.04
CA TYR A 269 14.31 -11.17 -0.16
C TYR A 269 14.46 -9.95 -1.07
N ALA A 270 15.67 -9.68 -1.49
CA ALA A 270 15.97 -8.64 -2.46
C ALA A 270 16.47 -9.28 -3.75
N LEU A 271 15.77 -9.01 -4.82
CA LEU A 271 16.01 -9.61 -6.12
C LEU A 271 16.30 -8.54 -7.16
N ASP A 272 17.06 -8.91 -8.17
CA ASP A 272 17.20 -8.15 -9.39
C ASP A 272 15.88 -8.20 -10.19
N THR A 273 15.33 -7.05 -10.54
CA THR A 273 14.01 -6.96 -11.17
C THR A 273 13.94 -7.65 -12.54
N GLN A 274 15.04 -7.64 -13.31
CA GLN A 274 15.05 -8.16 -14.68
C GLN A 274 15.32 -9.66 -14.72
N SER A 275 16.23 -10.15 -13.87
CA SER A 275 16.68 -11.54 -13.90
C SER A 275 16.07 -12.44 -12.84
N GLY A 276 15.43 -11.87 -11.80
CA GLY A 276 14.95 -12.60 -10.62
C GLY A 276 16.06 -13.19 -9.76
N ARG A 277 17.33 -12.82 -9.99
CA ARG A 277 18.45 -13.31 -9.19
C ARG A 277 18.44 -12.69 -7.80
N LEU A 278 18.61 -13.54 -6.79
CA LEU A 278 18.75 -13.08 -5.41
C LEU A 278 20.02 -12.23 -5.27
N ARG A 279 19.87 -11.01 -4.76
CA ARG A 279 20.97 -10.12 -4.36
C ARG A 279 21.33 -10.34 -2.92
N TRP A 280 20.34 -10.37 -2.04
CA TRP A 280 20.50 -10.70 -0.64
C TRP A 280 19.20 -11.22 -0.01
N LYS A 281 19.35 -11.91 1.12
CA LYS A 281 18.28 -12.39 1.98
C LYS A 281 18.60 -11.99 3.41
N ALA A 282 17.65 -11.42 4.15
CA ALA A 282 17.85 -10.98 5.52
C ALA A 282 16.75 -11.53 6.44
N ALA A 283 17.14 -12.15 7.55
CA ALA A 283 16.22 -12.58 8.58
C ALA A 283 15.76 -11.38 9.41
N VAL A 284 14.46 -11.19 9.54
CA VAL A 284 13.85 -10.18 10.40
C VAL A 284 13.08 -10.79 11.57
N GLY A 285 13.02 -12.12 11.62
CA GLY A 285 12.68 -12.93 12.80
C GLY A 285 11.20 -13.26 12.99
N GLU A 286 10.28 -12.60 12.28
CA GLU A 286 8.85 -12.88 12.36
C GLU A 286 8.21 -12.95 10.97
N VAL A 287 6.97 -13.44 10.92
CA VAL A 287 6.16 -13.46 9.70
C VAL A 287 6.09 -12.06 9.09
N VAL A 288 6.55 -11.90 7.85
CA VAL A 288 6.53 -10.61 7.15
C VAL A 288 5.34 -10.54 6.22
N THR A 289 4.32 -9.81 6.63
CA THR A 289 3.14 -9.54 5.81
C THR A 289 3.05 -8.07 5.40
N ALA A 290 3.68 -7.18 6.15
CA ALA A 290 3.75 -5.77 5.80
C ALA A 290 4.61 -5.55 4.55
N PRO A 291 4.24 -4.63 3.66
CA PRO A 291 5.11 -4.23 2.55
C PRO A 291 6.37 -3.51 3.05
N PRO A 292 7.57 -3.81 2.51
CA PRO A 292 8.75 -2.99 2.72
C PRO A 292 8.62 -1.63 2.01
N VAL A 293 9.43 -0.68 2.44
CA VAL A 293 9.59 0.63 1.82
C VAL A 293 11.06 0.84 1.48
N ILE A 294 11.37 1.32 0.29
CA ILE A 294 12.73 1.63 -0.14
C ILE A 294 12.87 3.14 -0.29
N GLY A 295 13.84 3.73 0.41
CA GLY A 295 14.18 5.15 0.29
C GLY A 295 15.67 5.35 0.54
N ASP A 296 16.35 6.15 -0.29
CA ASP A 296 17.78 6.54 -0.16
C ASP A 296 18.74 5.37 0.10
N GLY A 297 18.53 4.24 -0.59
CA GLY A 297 19.36 3.05 -0.43
C GLY A 297 19.09 2.26 0.85
N VAL A 298 18.06 2.61 1.61
CA VAL A 298 17.64 1.90 2.83
C VAL A 298 16.29 1.22 2.60
N VAL A 299 16.16 -0.01 3.09
CA VAL A 299 14.90 -0.77 3.13
C VAL A 299 14.35 -0.71 4.54
N CYS A 300 13.16 -0.13 4.72
CA CYS A 300 12.44 -0.13 5.99
C CYS A 300 11.33 -1.18 5.98
N ILE A 301 11.20 -1.94 7.07
CA ILE A 301 10.18 -2.98 7.23
C ILE A 301 9.67 -3.06 8.67
N GLN A 302 8.43 -3.49 8.80
CA GLN A 302 7.78 -3.83 10.06
C GLN A 302 7.65 -5.35 10.21
N ALA A 303 8.35 -5.93 11.17
CA ALA A 303 8.32 -7.36 11.47
C ALA A 303 8.64 -7.60 12.96
N GLY A 304 7.63 -7.49 13.84
CA GLY A 304 7.83 -7.51 15.30
C GLY A 304 8.65 -6.34 15.86
N GLY A 305 8.94 -5.36 15.04
CA GLY A 305 9.68 -4.13 15.28
C GLY A 305 9.96 -3.43 13.97
N THR A 306 10.51 -2.22 14.02
CA THR A 306 10.93 -1.49 12.82
C THR A 306 12.40 -1.80 12.54
N PHE A 307 12.69 -2.26 11.34
CA PHE A 307 14.04 -2.48 10.86
C PHE A 307 14.34 -1.55 9.70
N ALA A 308 15.56 -1.03 9.67
CA ALA A 308 16.15 -0.44 8.48
C ALA A 308 17.36 -1.26 8.07
N LEU A 309 17.38 -1.65 6.81
CA LEU A 309 18.45 -2.45 6.22
C LEU A 309 19.11 -1.66 5.09
N ASP A 310 20.40 -1.84 4.90
CA ASP A 310 21.11 -1.36 3.73
C ASP A 310 20.55 -2.07 2.47
N GLY A 311 20.08 -1.28 1.52
CA GLY A 311 19.40 -1.82 0.32
C GLY A 311 20.31 -2.63 -0.61
N THR A 312 21.62 -2.41 -0.53
CA THR A 312 22.61 -3.12 -1.36
C THR A 312 23.01 -4.46 -0.75
N THR A 313 23.16 -4.51 0.59
CA THR A 313 23.73 -5.66 1.29
C THR A 313 22.73 -6.45 2.15
N GLY A 314 21.58 -5.88 2.45
CA GLY A 314 20.58 -6.46 3.38
C GLY A 314 21.01 -6.45 4.85
N LYS A 315 22.13 -5.79 5.19
CA LYS A 315 22.59 -5.67 6.59
C LYS A 315 21.70 -4.71 7.35
N VAL A 316 21.32 -5.09 8.58
CA VAL A 316 20.55 -4.21 9.47
C VAL A 316 21.42 -2.99 9.83
N VAL A 317 20.95 -1.81 9.46
CA VAL A 317 21.56 -0.51 9.80
C VAL A 317 21.12 -0.09 11.20
N TRP A 318 19.83 -0.22 11.49
CA TRP A 318 19.26 0.02 12.81
C TRP A 318 17.97 -0.77 13.03
N ARG A 319 17.61 -0.91 14.31
CA ARG A 319 16.35 -1.50 14.74
C ARG A 319 15.73 -0.61 15.82
N ALA A 320 14.46 -0.25 15.68
CA ALA A 320 13.69 0.40 16.72
C ALA A 320 12.71 -0.59 17.33
N ALA A 321 12.80 -0.79 18.64
CA ALA A 321 11.77 -1.49 19.38
C ALA A 321 10.62 -0.52 19.64
N MET A 322 9.42 -0.87 19.16
CA MET A 322 8.21 -0.09 19.40
C MET A 322 7.37 -0.75 20.50
N ALA A 323 6.63 0.06 21.24
CA ALA A 323 5.61 -0.47 22.15
C ALA A 323 4.46 -1.04 21.31
N GLY A 324 4.35 -2.35 21.23
CA GLY A 324 3.36 -3.09 20.45
C GLY A 324 3.83 -3.52 19.05
N ALA A 325 3.23 -4.60 18.54
CA ALA A 325 3.49 -5.06 17.18
C ALA A 325 3.05 -4.00 16.16
N VAL A 326 3.87 -3.76 15.17
CA VAL A 326 3.58 -2.83 14.05
C VAL A 326 3.44 -3.67 12.78
N GLN A 327 2.33 -3.52 12.09
CA GLN A 327 2.05 -4.17 10.80
C GLN A 327 1.75 -3.15 9.70
N SER A 328 1.74 -1.86 10.03
CA SER A 328 1.52 -0.80 9.04
C SER A 328 2.81 -0.46 8.30
N VAL A 329 2.68 0.06 7.09
CA VAL A 329 3.81 0.56 6.31
C VAL A 329 4.31 1.88 6.94
N PRO A 330 5.63 2.05 7.18
CA PRO A 330 6.16 3.32 7.65
C PRO A 330 6.04 4.42 6.59
N VAL A 331 5.79 5.66 7.03
CA VAL A 331 5.85 6.84 6.17
C VAL A 331 7.15 7.58 6.45
N LEU A 332 7.96 7.76 5.41
CA LEU A 332 9.25 8.43 5.49
C LEU A 332 9.13 9.84 4.92
N ALA A 333 9.24 10.88 5.74
CA ALA A 333 9.10 12.27 5.31
C ALA A 333 10.20 13.15 5.90
N GLY A 334 11.19 13.48 5.05
CA GLY A 334 12.39 14.18 5.49
C GLY A 334 13.14 13.38 6.56
N ASP A 335 13.35 14.00 7.71
CA ASP A 335 14.01 13.39 8.89
C ASP A 335 13.04 12.69 9.85
N THR A 336 11.77 12.57 9.49
CA THR A 336 10.71 12.04 10.35
C THR A 336 10.15 10.73 9.80
N ILE A 337 10.01 9.74 10.68
CA ILE A 337 9.35 8.46 10.40
C ILE A 337 8.02 8.44 11.14
N TYR A 338 6.91 8.27 10.42
CA TYR A 338 5.60 8.05 11.01
C TYR A 338 5.27 6.57 11.02
N LEU A 339 4.87 6.07 12.18
CA LEU A 339 4.55 4.67 12.42
C LEU A 339 3.20 4.55 13.13
N ALA A 340 2.47 3.49 12.83
CA ALA A 340 1.26 3.16 13.54
C ALA A 340 1.28 1.70 14.01
N SER A 341 0.76 1.42 15.21
CA SER A 341 0.87 0.13 15.87
C SER A 341 -0.47 -0.60 16.00
N LEU A 342 -0.39 -1.92 16.24
CA LEU A 342 -1.57 -2.72 16.58
C LEU A 342 -2.14 -2.39 17.96
N SER A 343 -1.37 -1.73 18.84
CA SER A 343 -1.89 -1.19 20.11
C SER A 343 -2.66 0.12 19.94
N GLY A 344 -2.74 0.66 18.71
CA GLY A 344 -3.49 1.87 18.40
C GLY A 344 -2.72 3.17 18.63
N GLU A 345 -1.41 3.10 18.68
CA GLU A 345 -0.55 4.26 18.86
C GLU A 345 0.06 4.68 17.52
N VAL A 346 0.12 5.97 17.30
CA VAL A 346 0.77 6.62 16.14
C VAL A 346 1.94 7.45 16.66
N TYR A 347 3.09 7.32 16.03
CA TYR A 347 4.32 7.99 16.44
C TYR A 347 4.90 8.80 15.30
N ALA A 348 5.47 9.96 15.63
CA ALA A 348 6.48 10.61 14.80
C ALA A 348 7.83 10.46 15.49
N LEU A 349 8.79 9.91 14.80
CA LEU A 349 10.16 9.63 15.29
C LEU A 349 11.17 10.44 14.48
N ARG A 350 12.19 10.98 15.16
CA ARG A 350 13.38 11.64 14.56
C ARG A 350 14.66 11.14 15.15
#